data_259fdb2e25081fe0633e34a43cc20602
#
_entry.id   259fdb2e25081fe0633e34a43cc20602
#
_cell.length_a   1.000
_cell.length_b   1.000
_cell.length_c   1.000
_cell.angle_alpha   90.00
_cell.angle_beta   90.00
_cell.angle_gamma   90.00
#
_symmetry.space_group_name_H-M   'P 1'
#
loop_
_entity.id
_entity.type
_entity.pdbx_description
1 polymer ?
#
loop_
_entity_poly.entity_id
_entity_poly.type
_entity_poly.pdbx_seq_one_letter_code
_entity_poly.pdbx_strand_id
1 'polypeptide(L)'
;LDLGSGSGEMLCTWARDYGIIGVGIDMSQLFTERAKLRAEELGVADRVEFIHGDAVGYVADEKFGVAACLGATWIGGGVAGTIDLLAKSLRTKGIILIGEPYWRQLPTTEDAAKGCLANSISDFLMLPHLLASFDDLDYDVVEMVLADQDSWDRYEAAKWLTMRQWLEANPDDDFAKEVRTTLTLEPKRYAAYTREYLGWGVFALMAR
;
A
#
# COMPACT_ATOMS: atom_id res chain seq x y z
N LEU A 1 -6.43 11.59 6.10
CA LEU A 1 -5.82 11.73 4.78
C LEU A 1 -5.16 10.42 4.40
N ASP A 2 -5.31 10.02 3.12
CA ASP A 2 -4.67 8.81 2.57
C ASP A 2 -4.07 9.13 1.21
N LEU A 3 -2.75 9.12 1.11
CA LEU A 3 -2.00 9.38 -0.13
C LEU A 3 -1.68 8.05 -0.82
N GLY A 4 -2.16 7.89 -2.07
CA GLY A 4 -2.16 6.61 -2.77
C GLY A 4 -3.28 5.70 -2.25
N SER A 5 -4.50 6.24 -2.12
CA SER A 5 -5.63 5.58 -1.45
C SER A 5 -6.18 4.35 -2.20
N GLY A 6 -5.74 4.11 -3.43
CA GLY A 6 -6.18 2.98 -4.25
C GLY A 6 -7.71 2.95 -4.40
N SER A 7 -8.29 1.77 -4.24
CA SER A 7 -9.76 1.56 -4.31
C SER A 7 -10.51 1.93 -3.03
N GLY A 8 -9.89 2.71 -2.13
CA GLY A 8 -10.55 3.29 -0.95
C GLY A 8 -10.89 2.32 0.17
N GLU A 9 -10.27 1.12 0.21
CA GLU A 9 -10.61 0.07 1.18
C GLU A 9 -10.51 0.55 2.62
N MET A 10 -9.38 1.16 2.99
CA MET A 10 -9.14 1.63 4.34
C MET A 10 -10.14 2.73 4.74
N LEU A 11 -10.24 3.80 3.97
CA LEU A 11 -11.10 4.94 4.31
C LEU A 11 -12.58 4.55 4.37
N CYS A 12 -13.08 3.79 3.39
CA CYS A 12 -14.48 3.37 3.37
C CYS A 12 -14.81 2.44 4.54
N THR A 13 -13.93 1.47 4.85
CA THR A 13 -14.11 0.55 5.97
C THR A 13 -14.09 1.30 7.30
N TRP A 14 -13.13 2.22 7.48
CA TRP A 14 -13.05 3.01 8.70
C TRP A 14 -14.20 4.00 8.85
N ALA A 15 -14.69 4.60 7.75
CA ALA A 15 -15.87 5.45 7.79
C ALA A 15 -17.11 4.66 8.22
N ARG A 16 -17.28 3.43 7.72
CA ARG A 16 -18.39 2.54 8.10
C ARG A 16 -18.29 2.09 9.56
N ASP A 17 -17.12 1.65 10.00
CA ASP A 17 -16.97 0.96 11.29
C ASP A 17 -16.72 1.94 12.44
N TYR A 18 -16.05 3.06 12.18
CA TYR A 18 -15.65 4.03 13.21
C TYR A 18 -16.22 5.43 12.99
N GLY A 19 -16.95 5.67 11.89
CA GLY A 19 -17.58 6.96 11.61
C GLY A 19 -16.58 8.07 11.32
N ILE A 20 -15.39 7.76 10.83
CA ILE A 20 -14.38 8.78 10.46
C ILE A 20 -14.83 9.56 9.23
N ILE A 21 -14.25 10.76 9.08
CA ILE A 21 -14.29 11.56 7.85
C ILE A 21 -12.88 11.52 7.24
N GLY A 22 -12.77 11.35 5.93
CA GLY A 22 -11.47 11.20 5.29
C GLY A 22 -11.41 11.65 3.85
N VAL A 23 -10.19 11.94 3.40
CA VAL A 23 -9.87 12.29 2.00
C VAL A 23 -8.82 11.31 1.51
N GLY A 24 -9.07 10.68 0.37
CA GLY A 24 -8.13 9.83 -0.34
C GLY A 24 -7.74 10.43 -1.67
N ILE A 25 -6.46 10.32 -2.05
CA ILE A 25 -5.95 10.79 -3.32
C ILE A 25 -5.24 9.64 -4.02
N ASP A 26 -5.59 9.41 -5.28
CA ASP A 26 -4.93 8.41 -6.10
C ASP A 26 -4.77 8.88 -7.54
N MET A 27 -3.64 8.57 -8.16
CA MET A 27 -3.35 8.93 -9.55
C MET A 27 -4.09 8.05 -10.57
N SER A 28 -4.62 6.91 -10.15
CA SER A 28 -5.38 5.99 -11.01
C SER A 28 -6.85 6.40 -11.04
N GLN A 29 -7.32 6.84 -12.21
CA GLN A 29 -8.74 7.12 -12.42
C GLN A 29 -9.59 5.89 -12.09
N LEU A 30 -9.18 4.69 -12.53
CA LEU A 30 -9.90 3.45 -12.27
C LEU A 30 -10.05 3.17 -10.76
N PHE A 31 -8.98 3.35 -9.99
CA PHE A 31 -9.04 3.15 -8.54
C PHE A 31 -9.89 4.22 -7.86
N THR A 32 -9.79 5.47 -8.27
CA THR A 32 -10.63 6.56 -7.73
C THR A 32 -12.12 6.32 -7.99
N GLU A 33 -12.48 5.86 -9.20
CA GLU A 33 -13.87 5.50 -9.53
C GLU A 33 -14.36 4.32 -8.68
N ARG A 34 -13.55 3.29 -8.51
CA ARG A 34 -13.86 2.14 -7.64
C ARG A 34 -14.00 2.55 -6.17
N ALA A 35 -13.17 3.47 -5.69
CA ALA A 35 -13.27 3.99 -4.34
C ALA A 35 -14.58 4.73 -4.10
N LYS A 36 -15.04 5.54 -5.07
CA LYS A 36 -16.34 6.23 -5.01
C LYS A 36 -17.51 5.24 -5.00
N LEU A 37 -17.49 4.24 -5.89
CA LEU A 37 -18.51 3.18 -5.90
C LEU A 37 -18.55 2.42 -4.58
N ARG A 38 -17.40 2.06 -4.03
CA ARG A 38 -17.31 1.41 -2.71
C ARG A 38 -17.91 2.28 -1.59
N ALA A 39 -17.66 3.58 -1.61
CA ALA A 39 -18.23 4.50 -0.62
C ALA A 39 -19.77 4.53 -0.71
N GLU A 40 -20.33 4.51 -1.91
CA GLU A 40 -21.78 4.41 -2.14
C GLU A 40 -22.32 3.06 -1.66
N GLU A 41 -21.70 1.94 -2.03
CA GLU A 41 -22.11 0.58 -1.61
C GLU A 41 -22.11 0.40 -0.08
N LEU A 42 -21.14 1.02 0.60
CA LEU A 42 -21.05 0.96 2.08
C LEU A 42 -21.85 2.06 2.79
N GLY A 43 -22.51 2.96 2.05
CA GLY A 43 -23.33 4.04 2.62
C GLY A 43 -22.50 5.09 3.38
N VAL A 44 -21.28 5.37 2.92
CA VAL A 44 -20.36 6.33 3.55
C VAL A 44 -19.88 7.44 2.60
N ALA A 45 -20.53 7.61 1.47
CA ALA A 45 -20.14 8.60 0.45
C ALA A 45 -20.25 10.06 0.95
N ASP A 46 -20.99 10.31 2.03
CA ASP A 46 -21.07 11.60 2.70
C ASP A 46 -19.91 11.86 3.69
N ARG A 47 -19.08 10.86 3.95
CA ARG A 47 -17.97 10.92 4.94
C ARG A 47 -16.58 10.85 4.29
N VAL A 48 -16.46 10.27 3.10
CA VAL A 48 -15.18 10.09 2.44
C VAL A 48 -15.19 10.74 1.07
N GLU A 49 -14.14 11.50 0.78
CA GLU A 49 -13.91 12.10 -0.52
C GLU A 49 -12.73 11.41 -1.22
N PHE A 50 -12.88 11.11 -2.50
CA PHE A 50 -11.81 10.55 -3.33
C PHE A 50 -11.48 11.47 -4.48
N ILE A 51 -10.22 11.91 -4.52
CA ILE A 51 -9.67 12.84 -5.51
C ILE A 51 -8.81 12.05 -6.50
N HIS A 52 -9.14 12.12 -7.79
CA HIS A 52 -8.24 11.67 -8.84
C HIS A 52 -7.17 12.71 -9.06
N GLY A 53 -5.91 12.39 -8.74
CA GLY A 53 -4.79 13.33 -8.87
C GLY A 53 -3.47 12.75 -8.40
N ASP A 54 -2.39 13.46 -8.75
CA ASP A 54 -1.06 13.14 -8.26
C ASP A 54 -0.93 13.60 -6.81
N ALA A 55 -0.56 12.67 -5.93
CA ALA A 55 -0.34 12.94 -4.51
C ALA A 55 1.08 13.49 -4.21
N VAL A 56 1.97 13.53 -5.20
CA VAL A 56 3.31 14.11 -5.03
C VAL A 56 3.20 15.58 -4.62
N GLY A 57 3.75 15.91 -3.45
CA GLY A 57 3.72 17.27 -2.90
C GLY A 57 2.35 17.75 -2.40
N TYR A 58 1.33 16.90 -2.37
CA TYR A 58 0.02 17.27 -1.87
C TYR A 58 0.04 17.61 -0.38
N VAL A 59 -0.46 18.78 -0.04
CA VAL A 59 -0.69 19.22 1.33
C VAL A 59 -2.13 19.69 1.45
N ALA A 60 -2.86 19.11 2.39
CA ALA A 60 -4.25 19.49 2.62
C ALA A 60 -4.36 20.85 3.32
N ASP A 61 -5.40 21.61 3.00
CA ASP A 61 -5.71 22.86 3.69
C ASP A 61 -6.10 22.63 5.15
N GLU A 62 -6.82 21.53 5.42
CA GLU A 62 -7.19 21.12 6.76
C GLU A 62 -6.22 20.08 7.33
N LYS A 63 -6.12 20.05 8.67
CA LYS A 63 -5.27 19.09 9.38
C LYS A 63 -6.04 17.85 9.81
N PHE A 64 -5.45 16.69 9.60
CA PHE A 64 -6.00 15.37 9.92
C PHE A 64 -5.43 14.81 11.23
N GLY A 65 -6.22 14.00 11.93
CA GLY A 65 -5.74 13.24 13.08
C GLY A 65 -4.86 12.06 12.67
N VAL A 66 -5.12 11.50 11.47
CA VAL A 66 -4.33 10.42 10.86
C VAL A 66 -4.00 10.80 9.42
N ALA A 67 -2.75 10.62 9.04
CA ALA A 67 -2.28 10.75 7.65
C ALA A 67 -1.56 9.46 7.26
N ALA A 68 -1.95 8.87 6.14
CA ALA A 68 -1.51 7.56 5.70
C ALA A 68 -0.91 7.56 4.30
N CYS A 69 0.03 6.66 4.07
CA CYS A 69 0.48 6.22 2.76
C CYS A 69 0.84 4.74 2.84
N LEU A 70 -0.01 3.88 2.27
CA LEU A 70 0.13 2.43 2.38
C LEU A 70 0.53 1.82 1.03
N GLY A 71 1.83 1.54 0.85
CA GLY A 71 2.36 0.92 -0.36
C GLY A 71 2.61 1.87 -1.53
N ALA A 72 2.78 3.16 -1.24
CA ALA A 72 3.04 4.18 -2.25
C ALA A 72 4.08 5.23 -1.79
N THR A 73 5.05 4.82 -0.96
CA THR A 73 6.07 5.73 -0.38
C THR A 73 6.97 6.40 -1.42
N TRP A 74 6.93 5.93 -2.67
CA TRP A 74 7.53 6.64 -3.82
C TRP A 74 6.94 8.06 -4.02
N ILE A 75 5.72 8.34 -3.54
CA ILE A 75 5.07 9.67 -3.58
C ILE A 75 5.94 10.73 -2.90
N GLY A 76 6.61 10.38 -1.80
CA GLY A 76 7.56 11.27 -1.12
C GLY A 76 9.01 11.06 -1.53
N GLY A 77 9.30 10.21 -2.51
CA GLY A 77 10.66 9.82 -2.86
C GLY A 77 11.29 8.83 -1.86
N GLY A 78 10.47 8.00 -1.23
CA GLY A 78 10.82 7.02 -0.21
C GLY A 78 10.16 7.31 1.14
N VAL A 79 10.43 6.45 2.11
CA VAL A 79 9.79 6.47 3.44
C VAL A 79 9.97 7.83 4.13
N ALA A 80 11.20 8.33 4.22
CA ALA A 80 11.51 9.59 4.92
C ALA A 80 10.76 10.78 4.32
N GLY A 81 10.86 10.98 3.02
CA GLY A 81 10.17 12.11 2.37
C GLY A 81 8.65 11.96 2.37
N THR A 82 8.11 10.72 2.43
CA THR A 82 6.68 10.48 2.60
C THR A 82 6.21 10.86 4.00
N ILE A 83 6.97 10.53 5.04
CA ILE A 83 6.71 10.97 6.42
C ILE A 83 6.69 12.51 6.49
N ASP A 84 7.70 13.18 5.91
CA ASP A 84 7.76 14.65 5.86
C ASP A 84 6.57 15.26 5.11
N LEU A 85 6.09 14.61 4.05
CA LEU A 85 4.93 15.07 3.30
C LEU A 85 3.64 14.93 4.11
N LEU A 86 3.41 13.78 4.73
CA LEU A 86 2.24 13.50 5.55
C LEU A 86 2.17 14.41 6.78
N ALA A 87 3.32 14.68 7.42
CA ALA A 87 3.41 15.56 8.59
C ALA A 87 2.88 16.97 8.33
N LYS A 88 2.99 17.47 7.08
CA LYS A 88 2.46 18.79 6.68
C LYS A 88 0.94 18.89 6.75
N SER A 89 0.24 17.76 6.68
CA SER A 89 -1.23 17.69 6.77
C SER A 89 -1.72 17.13 8.12
N LEU A 90 -0.81 16.87 9.07
CA LEU A 90 -1.12 16.23 10.34
C LEU A 90 -1.39 17.26 11.44
N ARG A 91 -2.33 16.96 12.34
CA ARG A 91 -2.54 17.72 13.59
C ARG A 91 -1.43 17.43 14.58
N THR A 92 -1.23 18.35 15.54
CA THR A 92 -0.38 18.08 16.72
C THR A 92 -0.85 16.80 17.40
N LYS A 93 0.09 15.89 17.71
CA LYS A 93 -0.16 14.54 18.26
C LYS A 93 -0.96 13.63 17.34
N GLY A 94 -1.00 13.91 16.05
CA GLY A 94 -1.60 13.01 15.07
C GLY A 94 -0.70 11.80 14.79
N ILE A 95 -1.24 10.84 14.08
CA ILE A 95 -0.58 9.57 13.75
C ILE A 95 -0.30 9.53 12.26
N ILE A 96 0.93 9.16 11.91
CA ILE A 96 1.28 8.78 10.54
C ILE A 96 1.18 7.27 10.40
N LEU A 97 0.56 6.80 9.34
CA LEU A 97 0.58 5.38 8.96
C LEU A 97 1.41 5.20 7.70
N ILE A 98 2.45 4.38 7.81
CA ILE A 98 3.29 3.98 6.69
C ILE A 98 3.10 2.48 6.44
N GLY A 99 2.69 2.13 5.22
CA GLY A 99 2.69 0.75 4.75
C GLY A 99 3.89 0.52 3.83
N GLU A 100 4.79 -0.37 4.22
CA GLU A 100 6.07 -0.55 3.54
C GLU A 100 6.46 -2.02 3.43
N PRO A 101 6.97 -2.47 2.27
CA PRO A 101 7.67 -3.74 2.17
C PRO A 101 9.02 -3.67 2.89
N TYR A 102 9.46 -4.81 3.38
CA TYR A 102 10.78 -4.97 3.99
C TYR A 102 11.35 -6.35 3.69
N TRP A 103 12.67 -6.50 3.73
CA TRP A 103 13.26 -7.81 3.67
C TRP A 103 13.08 -8.55 5.00
N ARG A 104 12.38 -9.68 4.95
CA ARG A 104 12.31 -10.66 6.06
C ARG A 104 13.63 -11.39 6.20
N GLN A 105 14.21 -11.71 5.05
CA GLN A 105 15.52 -12.29 4.87
C GLN A 105 16.19 -11.59 3.71
N LEU A 106 17.45 -11.20 3.87
CA LEU A 106 18.18 -10.50 2.81
C LEU A 106 18.35 -11.44 1.61
N PRO A 107 17.92 -11.04 0.40
CA PRO A 107 18.18 -11.83 -0.80
C PRO A 107 19.68 -12.06 -1.01
N THR A 108 20.03 -13.28 -1.38
CA THR A 108 21.45 -13.65 -1.57
C THR A 108 22.03 -13.18 -2.91
N THR A 109 21.16 -12.80 -3.85
CA THR A 109 21.51 -12.33 -5.18
C THR A 109 20.56 -11.25 -5.66
N GLU A 110 21.01 -10.40 -6.60
CA GLU A 110 20.14 -9.43 -7.26
C GLU A 110 18.98 -10.09 -8.04
N ASP A 111 19.19 -11.29 -8.58
CA ASP A 111 18.12 -12.03 -9.25
C ASP A 111 17.04 -12.48 -8.27
N ALA A 112 17.37 -12.81 -7.03
CA ALA A 112 16.38 -13.11 -6.00
C ALA A 112 15.58 -11.84 -5.62
N ALA A 113 16.22 -10.67 -5.54
CA ALA A 113 15.53 -9.40 -5.32
C ALA A 113 14.58 -9.07 -6.48
N LYS A 114 15.01 -9.21 -7.73
CA LYS A 114 14.15 -9.05 -8.92
C LYS A 114 13.01 -10.05 -8.93
N GLY A 115 13.23 -11.26 -8.44
CA GLY A 115 12.18 -12.26 -8.22
C GLY A 115 11.11 -11.80 -7.21
N CYS A 116 11.43 -10.88 -6.31
CA CYS A 116 10.50 -10.20 -5.41
C CYS A 116 9.89 -8.92 -6.02
N LEU A 117 10.13 -8.63 -7.30
CA LEU A 117 9.73 -7.40 -7.99
C LEU A 117 10.45 -6.13 -7.49
N ALA A 118 11.57 -6.27 -6.79
CA ALA A 118 12.50 -5.17 -6.50
C ALA A 118 13.45 -4.97 -7.68
N ASN A 119 13.95 -3.75 -7.88
CA ASN A 119 14.99 -3.50 -8.88
C ASN A 119 16.36 -3.95 -8.38
N SER A 120 16.59 -3.84 -7.06
CA SER A 120 17.82 -4.24 -6.39
C SER A 120 17.59 -4.65 -4.94
N ILE A 121 18.59 -5.26 -4.31
CA ILE A 121 18.58 -5.58 -2.87
C ILE A 121 18.45 -4.30 -2.02
N SER A 122 18.94 -3.16 -2.51
CA SER A 122 18.87 -1.88 -1.79
C SER A 122 17.49 -1.20 -1.80
N ASP A 123 16.51 -1.70 -2.55
CA ASP A 123 15.18 -1.09 -2.63
C ASP A 123 14.42 -1.17 -1.30
N PHE A 124 14.66 -2.22 -0.52
CA PHE A 124 14.00 -2.39 0.77
C PHE A 124 15.02 -2.61 1.90
N LEU A 125 14.66 -2.15 3.07
CA LEU A 125 15.42 -2.37 4.30
C LEU A 125 15.02 -3.69 4.95
N MET A 126 15.92 -4.27 5.74
CA MET A 126 15.54 -5.28 6.74
C MET A 126 14.67 -4.61 7.81
N LEU A 127 13.70 -5.35 8.38
CA LEU A 127 12.78 -4.80 9.39
C LEU A 127 13.48 -4.01 10.51
N PRO A 128 14.58 -4.50 11.15
CA PRO A 128 15.26 -3.72 12.18
C PRO A 128 15.81 -2.37 11.67
N HIS A 129 16.29 -2.31 10.43
CA HIS A 129 16.80 -1.08 9.83
C HIS A 129 15.68 -0.12 9.43
N LEU A 130 14.52 -0.66 8.99
CA LEU A 130 13.34 0.15 8.73
C LEU A 130 12.83 0.80 10.03
N LEU A 131 12.77 0.06 11.13
CA LEU A 131 12.42 0.61 12.44
C LEU A 131 13.43 1.67 12.92
N ALA A 132 14.72 1.43 12.74
CA ALA A 132 15.76 2.40 13.06
C ALA A 132 15.63 3.69 12.23
N SER A 133 15.21 3.60 10.98
CA SER A 133 15.01 4.79 10.14
C SER A 133 13.87 5.69 10.64
N PHE A 134 12.85 5.15 11.30
CA PHE A 134 11.82 5.97 11.96
C PHE A 134 12.37 6.69 13.19
N ASP A 135 13.22 6.01 13.96
CA ASP A 135 13.91 6.58 15.12
C ASP A 135 14.83 7.75 14.70
N ASP A 136 15.60 7.57 13.61
CA ASP A 136 16.46 8.61 13.02
C ASP A 136 15.68 9.85 12.53
N LEU A 137 14.38 9.70 12.27
CA LEU A 137 13.47 10.78 11.87
C LEU A 137 12.73 11.42 13.04
N ASP A 138 13.09 11.11 14.30
CA ASP A 138 12.42 11.58 15.54
C ASP A 138 10.95 11.11 15.67
N TYR A 139 10.64 9.88 15.21
CA TYR A 139 9.34 9.26 15.40
C TYR A 139 9.41 8.01 16.26
N ASP A 140 8.44 7.88 17.17
CA ASP A 140 8.19 6.65 17.90
C ASP A 140 7.25 5.74 17.09
N VAL A 141 7.59 4.45 16.97
CA VAL A 141 6.67 3.43 16.47
C VAL A 141 5.74 3.07 17.63
N VAL A 142 4.47 3.46 17.54
CA VAL A 142 3.47 3.26 18.59
C VAL A 142 2.58 2.04 18.36
N GLU A 143 2.52 1.55 17.13
CA GLU A 143 1.86 0.29 16.74
C GLU A 143 2.50 -0.26 15.46
N MET A 144 2.48 -1.58 15.32
CA MET A 144 3.01 -2.26 14.15
C MET A 144 2.17 -3.49 13.84
N VAL A 145 1.70 -3.60 12.59
CA VAL A 145 0.99 -4.77 12.08
C VAL A 145 1.79 -5.33 10.91
N LEU A 146 2.34 -6.52 11.08
CA LEU A 146 3.04 -7.24 10.03
C LEU A 146 2.09 -8.27 9.40
N ALA A 147 2.06 -8.34 8.08
CA ALA A 147 1.33 -9.39 7.38
C ALA A 147 1.95 -10.74 7.74
N ASP A 148 1.13 -11.63 8.28
CA ASP A 148 1.54 -13.02 8.45
C ASP A 148 1.59 -13.75 7.11
N GLN A 149 2.17 -14.93 7.10
CA GLN A 149 2.38 -15.68 5.85
C GLN A 149 1.05 -16.08 5.21
N ASP A 150 0.05 -16.44 6.01
CA ASP A 150 -1.28 -16.83 5.51
C ASP A 150 -2.00 -15.65 4.85
N SER A 151 -1.94 -14.46 5.45
CA SER A 151 -2.53 -13.24 4.89
C SER A 151 -1.86 -12.85 3.57
N TRP A 152 -0.54 -12.99 3.50
CA TRP A 152 0.23 -12.71 2.29
C TRP A 152 -0.07 -13.72 1.18
N ASP A 153 -0.10 -15.02 1.51
CA ASP A 153 -0.46 -16.11 0.57
C ASP A 153 -1.88 -15.87 -0.02
N ARG A 154 -2.86 -15.48 0.81
CA ARG A 154 -4.23 -15.18 0.36
C ARG A 154 -4.31 -13.94 -0.52
N TYR A 155 -3.56 -12.90 -0.20
CA TYR A 155 -3.51 -11.69 -1.00
C TYR A 155 -2.97 -11.98 -2.41
N GLU A 156 -1.90 -12.74 -2.52
CA GLU A 156 -1.34 -13.15 -3.82
C GLU A 156 -2.30 -14.09 -4.57
N ALA A 157 -2.87 -15.08 -3.88
CA ALA A 157 -3.82 -16.02 -4.50
C ALA A 157 -5.09 -15.32 -5.02
N ALA A 158 -5.57 -14.27 -4.37
CA ALA A 158 -6.71 -13.48 -4.83
C ALA A 158 -6.43 -12.81 -6.19
N LYS A 159 -5.20 -12.36 -6.42
CA LYS A 159 -4.79 -11.81 -7.73
C LYS A 159 -4.83 -12.90 -8.82
N TRP A 160 -4.38 -14.10 -8.51
CA TRP A 160 -4.42 -15.24 -9.46
C TRP A 160 -5.84 -15.66 -9.80
N LEU A 161 -6.74 -15.68 -8.80
CA LEU A 161 -8.17 -15.96 -9.02
C LEU A 161 -8.80 -14.88 -9.90
N THR A 162 -8.49 -13.61 -9.67
CA THR A 162 -8.97 -12.49 -10.50
C THR A 162 -8.52 -12.65 -11.97
N MET A 163 -7.24 -12.98 -12.20
CA MET A 163 -6.72 -13.24 -13.55
C MET A 163 -7.44 -14.43 -14.20
N ARG A 164 -7.71 -15.51 -13.43
CA ARG A 164 -8.40 -16.68 -13.92
C ARG A 164 -9.84 -16.37 -14.32
N GLN A 165 -10.57 -15.63 -13.51
CA GLN A 165 -11.94 -15.19 -13.78
C GLN A 165 -11.99 -14.25 -14.99
N TRP A 166 -11.03 -13.34 -15.09
CA TRP A 166 -10.93 -12.45 -16.23
C TRP A 166 -10.72 -13.22 -17.55
N LEU A 167 -9.86 -14.24 -17.56
CA LEU A 167 -9.63 -15.12 -18.72
C LEU A 167 -10.88 -15.91 -19.12
N GLU A 168 -11.73 -16.27 -18.17
CA GLU A 168 -13.01 -16.93 -18.48
C GLU A 168 -14.01 -16.00 -19.13
N ALA A 169 -14.03 -14.75 -18.66
CA ALA A 169 -14.93 -13.71 -19.18
C ALA A 169 -14.44 -13.11 -20.52
N ASN A 170 -13.14 -13.20 -20.83
CA ASN A 170 -12.52 -12.55 -21.98
C ASN A 170 -11.59 -13.52 -22.75
N PRO A 171 -12.10 -14.66 -23.27
CA PRO A 171 -11.25 -15.71 -23.86
C PRO A 171 -10.56 -15.27 -25.17
N ASP A 172 -11.18 -14.36 -25.91
CA ASP A 172 -10.72 -13.89 -27.22
C ASP A 172 -10.07 -12.48 -27.16
N ASP A 173 -9.82 -11.95 -25.96
CA ASP A 173 -9.18 -10.65 -25.79
C ASP A 173 -7.69 -10.72 -26.17
N ASP A 174 -7.17 -9.68 -26.78
CA ASP A 174 -5.78 -9.59 -27.23
C ASP A 174 -4.77 -9.81 -26.08
N PHE A 175 -5.12 -9.43 -24.84
CA PHE A 175 -4.30 -9.65 -23.64
C PHE A 175 -4.44 -11.05 -23.03
N ALA A 176 -5.38 -11.89 -23.50
CA ALA A 176 -5.63 -13.20 -22.88
C ALA A 176 -4.38 -14.09 -22.83
N LYS A 177 -3.55 -14.05 -23.88
CA LYS A 177 -2.29 -14.82 -23.92
C LYS A 177 -1.28 -14.33 -22.88
N GLU A 178 -1.16 -13.03 -22.69
CA GLU A 178 -0.26 -12.42 -21.70
C GLU A 178 -0.73 -12.73 -20.28
N VAL A 179 -2.03 -12.52 -20.00
CA VAL A 179 -2.62 -12.84 -18.69
C VAL A 179 -2.47 -14.33 -18.36
N ARG A 180 -2.65 -15.23 -19.37
CA ARG A 180 -2.41 -16.66 -19.17
C ARG A 180 -0.96 -16.98 -18.82
N THR A 181 -0.02 -16.32 -19.47
CA THR A 181 1.41 -16.47 -19.19
C THR A 181 1.73 -16.01 -17.77
N THR A 182 1.26 -14.83 -17.41
CA THR A 182 1.43 -14.25 -16.06
C THR A 182 0.85 -15.18 -15.00
N LEU A 183 -0.40 -15.65 -15.16
CA LEU A 183 -1.03 -16.59 -14.23
C LEU A 183 -0.26 -17.91 -14.08
N THR A 184 0.46 -18.34 -15.10
CA THR A 184 1.28 -19.56 -15.04
C THR A 184 2.59 -19.36 -14.30
N LEU A 185 3.16 -18.15 -14.37
CA LEU A 185 4.48 -17.84 -13.81
C LEU A 185 4.40 -17.29 -12.38
N GLU A 186 3.44 -16.42 -12.10
CA GLU A 186 3.34 -15.70 -10.83
C GLU A 186 3.27 -16.59 -9.57
N PRO A 187 2.49 -17.69 -9.52
CA PRO A 187 2.49 -18.56 -8.36
C PRO A 187 3.86 -19.18 -8.07
N LYS A 188 4.61 -19.50 -9.14
CA LYS A 188 5.96 -20.08 -9.03
C LYS A 188 6.98 -19.04 -8.58
N ARG A 189 6.91 -17.82 -9.16
CA ARG A 189 7.75 -16.69 -8.77
C ARG A 189 7.50 -16.34 -7.29
N TYR A 190 6.25 -16.20 -6.90
CA TYR A 190 5.87 -15.92 -5.52
C TYR A 190 6.45 -16.95 -4.55
N ALA A 191 6.24 -18.24 -4.81
CA ALA A 191 6.71 -19.33 -3.94
C ALA A 191 8.24 -19.40 -3.86
N ALA A 192 8.95 -19.08 -4.97
CA ALA A 192 10.41 -19.17 -5.02
C ALA A 192 11.11 -17.94 -4.40
N TYR A 193 10.47 -16.78 -4.40
CA TYR A 193 11.12 -15.52 -4.02
C TYR A 193 10.32 -14.72 -2.99
N THR A 194 9.17 -14.13 -3.37
CA THR A 194 8.45 -13.17 -2.53
C THR A 194 8.09 -13.79 -1.17
N ARG A 195 7.62 -15.04 -1.17
CA ARG A 195 7.23 -15.77 0.05
C ARG A 195 8.39 -15.98 1.00
N GLU A 196 9.60 -16.15 0.49
CA GLU A 196 10.83 -16.36 1.26
C GLU A 196 11.37 -15.05 1.81
N TYR A 197 11.55 -14.06 0.92
CA TYR A 197 12.37 -12.90 1.22
C TYR A 197 11.57 -11.66 1.64
N LEU A 198 10.34 -11.45 1.12
CA LEU A 198 9.63 -10.20 1.30
C LEU A 198 8.60 -10.28 2.41
N GLY A 199 8.56 -9.25 3.24
CA GLY A 199 7.52 -8.98 4.21
C GLY A 199 6.79 -7.68 3.88
N TRP A 200 5.67 -7.48 4.55
CA TRP A 200 4.87 -6.27 4.48
C TRP A 200 4.45 -5.85 5.88
N GLY A 201 4.52 -4.55 6.18
CA GLY A 201 4.09 -4.03 7.46
C GLY A 201 3.40 -2.68 7.34
N VAL A 202 2.48 -2.42 8.27
CA VAL A 202 1.93 -1.10 8.52
C VAL A 202 2.44 -0.63 9.88
N PHE A 203 3.01 0.56 9.91
CA PHE A 203 3.64 1.17 11.07
C PHE A 203 2.90 2.45 11.43
N ALA A 204 2.44 2.54 12.67
CA ALA A 204 1.86 3.76 13.21
C ALA A 204 2.94 4.56 13.94
N LEU A 205 3.13 5.80 13.53
CA LEU A 205 4.22 6.66 13.99
C LEU A 205 3.67 7.92 14.67
N MET A 206 4.30 8.33 15.75
CA MET A 206 4.05 9.62 16.40
C MET A 206 5.35 10.39 16.54
N ALA A 207 5.34 11.68 16.21
CA ALA A 207 6.49 12.57 16.41
C ALA A 207 6.78 12.74 17.92
N ARG A 208 8.06 12.81 18.30
CA ARG A 208 8.57 13.06 19.65
C ARG A 208 8.38 14.49 20.10
#